data_88d8953a69773cafffc854d986ef3afe
#
_entry.id   88d8953a69773cafffc854d986ef3afe
#
_cell.length_a   1.000
_cell.length_b   1.000
_cell.length_c   1.000
_cell.angle_alpha   90.00
_cell.angle_beta   90.00
_cell.angle_gamma   90.00
#
_symmetry.space_group_name_H-M   'P 1'
#
loop_
_entity.id
_entity.type
_entity.pdbx_description
1 polymer ?
#
loop_
_entity_poly.entity_id
_entity_poly.type
_entity_poly.pdbx_seq_one_letter_code
_entity_poly.pdbx_strand_id
1 'polypeptide(L)'
;MGISISNAANSAITKYSASLRNGEPDWSMIPSAGKSNKSQAEFVAEIKELAQRAANTTNKAELESIHRQRTKLCAEYISDVSPDRKALYQQAKNAVKRQKNSNPKCKGIGELSLLDFLERAEGNKSDLAEKKFVLAGGGTLVCPILTSGGYGADIYYQGTKALTYLGSGYGWACERTPAEREKEKEFYGIYFNEYHTIKNDQQSELEKLPDYLEENPSFDMKA
;
A
#
# COMPACT_ATOMS: atom_id res chain seq x y z
N MET A 1 21.55 -2.42 -27.33
CA MET A 1 21.45 -3.24 -26.10
C MET A 1 20.05 -3.13 -25.55
N GLY A 2 19.28 -4.21 -25.61
CA GLY A 2 17.89 -4.21 -25.16
C GLY A 2 17.81 -4.23 -23.64
N ILE A 3 17.22 -3.22 -23.04
CA ILE A 3 16.90 -3.21 -21.62
C ILE A 3 15.69 -4.13 -21.46
N SER A 4 15.93 -5.32 -20.95
CA SER A 4 14.88 -6.24 -20.51
C SER A 4 14.21 -5.61 -19.30
N ILE A 5 13.02 -5.06 -19.51
CA ILE A 5 12.10 -4.72 -18.42
C ILE A 5 11.62 -6.07 -17.86
N SER A 6 12.35 -6.58 -16.89
CA SER A 6 11.93 -7.77 -16.17
C SER A 6 10.56 -7.51 -15.54
N ASN A 7 9.65 -8.43 -15.78
CA ASN A 7 8.31 -8.52 -15.22
C ASN A 7 8.33 -8.61 -13.69
N ALA A 8 8.72 -7.54 -13.00
CA ALA A 8 8.52 -7.36 -11.57
C ALA A 8 7.09 -6.89 -11.22
N ALA A 9 6.17 -6.96 -12.18
CA ALA A 9 4.75 -6.65 -11.98
C ALA A 9 3.95 -7.84 -11.43
N ASN A 10 4.59 -8.97 -11.12
CA ASN A 10 3.91 -10.08 -10.49
C ASN A 10 3.93 -9.91 -8.98
N SER A 11 2.76 -9.60 -8.44
CA SER A 11 2.42 -9.73 -7.01
C SER A 11 3.28 -8.85 -6.09
N ALA A 12 3.38 -7.57 -6.36
CA ALA A 12 3.68 -6.62 -5.32
C ALA A 12 2.45 -6.58 -4.39
N ILE A 13 2.41 -7.47 -3.39
CA ILE A 13 1.73 -7.18 -2.12
C ILE A 13 2.40 -5.88 -1.69
N THR A 14 1.75 -4.77 -1.92
CA THR A 14 2.26 -3.49 -1.49
C THR A 14 2.20 -3.52 0.03
N LYS A 15 3.31 -3.93 0.65
CA LYS A 15 3.47 -3.99 2.10
C LYS A 15 3.50 -2.56 2.60
N TYR A 16 2.34 -2.00 2.82
CA TYR A 16 2.23 -0.78 3.59
C TYR A 16 2.36 -1.18 5.05
N SER A 17 3.54 -1.04 5.61
CA SER A 17 3.68 -1.00 7.06
C SER A 17 3.03 0.32 7.53
N ALA A 18 1.71 0.31 7.58
CA ALA A 18 0.96 1.33 8.26
C ALA A 18 1.44 1.31 9.70
N SER A 19 1.96 2.43 10.18
CA SER A 19 2.28 2.66 11.58
C SER A 19 1.05 2.27 12.39
N LEU A 20 1.13 1.13 13.10
CA LEU A 20 0.06 0.55 13.89
C LEU A 20 -0.22 1.41 15.13
N ARG A 21 -0.89 2.53 14.96
CA ARG A 21 -1.62 3.11 16.07
C ARG A 21 -2.89 2.28 16.23
N ASN A 22 -2.94 1.48 17.29
CA ASN A 22 -4.09 0.65 17.68
C ASN A 22 -4.45 -0.55 16.77
N GLY A 23 -3.55 -1.08 15.96
CA GLY A 23 -3.80 -2.27 15.15
C GLY A 23 -4.78 -2.09 13.99
N GLU A 24 -5.25 -0.88 13.72
CA GLU A 24 -6.16 -0.57 12.62
C GLU A 24 -5.41 -0.27 11.32
N PRO A 25 -6.01 -0.57 10.15
CA PRO A 25 -5.44 -0.18 8.86
C PRO A 25 -5.27 1.34 8.75
N ASP A 26 -4.19 1.80 8.16
CA ASP A 26 -4.07 3.19 7.75
C ASP A 26 -4.90 3.40 6.46
N TRP A 27 -6.12 3.85 6.64
CA TRP A 27 -7.08 4.07 5.56
C TRP A 27 -6.65 5.14 4.56
N SER A 28 -5.64 5.94 4.86
CA SER A 28 -5.07 6.87 3.89
C SER A 28 -4.15 6.17 2.88
N MET A 29 -3.71 4.95 3.19
CA MET A 29 -2.78 4.16 2.37
C MET A 29 -3.46 2.97 1.69
N ILE A 30 -4.66 2.60 2.15
CA ILE A 30 -5.43 1.46 1.65
C ILE A 30 -6.62 1.97 0.86
N PRO A 31 -6.74 1.65 -0.44
CA PRO A 31 -7.90 2.03 -1.21
C PRO A 31 -9.18 1.44 -0.62
N SER A 32 -10.17 2.29 -0.48
CA SER A 32 -11.51 1.90 -0.04
C SER A 32 -12.53 2.72 -0.79
N ALA A 33 -13.69 2.14 -1.07
CA ALA A 33 -14.74 2.86 -1.77
C ALA A 33 -15.03 4.20 -1.11
N GLY A 34 -15.09 5.22 -1.92
CA GLY A 34 -15.36 6.58 -1.53
C GLY A 34 -15.33 7.48 -2.76
N LYS A 35 -16.05 8.58 -2.71
CA LYS A 35 -15.95 9.59 -3.76
C LYS A 35 -14.93 10.62 -3.31
N SER A 36 -13.85 10.73 -4.06
CA SER A 36 -13.00 11.92 -3.96
C SER A 36 -13.75 13.13 -4.49
N ASN A 37 -13.53 14.26 -3.85
CA ASN A 37 -14.05 15.54 -4.36
C ASN A 37 -13.19 16.13 -5.50
N LYS A 38 -12.06 15.49 -5.80
CA LYS A 38 -11.13 15.92 -6.84
C LYS A 38 -11.64 15.53 -8.23
N SER A 39 -11.51 16.44 -9.16
CA SER A 39 -11.68 16.16 -10.59
C SER A 39 -10.49 15.36 -11.14
N GLN A 40 -10.67 14.76 -12.31
CA GLN A 40 -9.59 14.10 -13.02
C GLN A 40 -8.41 15.04 -13.32
N ALA A 41 -8.69 16.30 -13.64
CA ALA A 41 -7.66 17.30 -13.91
C ALA A 41 -6.82 17.62 -12.66
N GLU A 42 -7.45 17.73 -11.49
CA GLU A 42 -6.75 17.95 -10.22
C GLU A 42 -5.87 16.75 -9.87
N PHE A 43 -6.36 15.51 -10.06
CA PHE A 43 -5.53 14.32 -9.86
C PHE A 43 -4.31 14.32 -10.78
N VAL A 44 -4.50 14.58 -12.08
CA VAL A 44 -3.39 14.62 -13.05
C VAL A 44 -2.36 15.67 -12.65
N ALA A 45 -2.79 16.85 -12.20
CA ALA A 45 -1.89 17.91 -11.74
C ALA A 45 -1.08 17.50 -10.52
N GLU A 46 -1.72 16.92 -9.49
CA GLU A 46 -1.02 16.44 -8.29
C GLU A 46 -0.07 15.27 -8.58
N ILE A 47 -0.45 14.35 -9.47
CA ILE A 47 0.41 13.23 -9.88
C ILE A 47 1.69 13.76 -10.56
N LYS A 48 1.53 14.72 -11.47
CA LYS A 48 2.66 15.35 -12.17
C LYS A 48 3.55 16.14 -11.22
N GLU A 49 2.98 16.91 -10.30
CA GLU A 49 3.73 17.62 -9.27
C GLU A 49 4.63 16.67 -8.45
N LEU A 50 4.07 15.55 -8.00
CA LEU A 50 4.85 14.54 -7.26
C LEU A 50 5.97 13.93 -8.12
N ALA A 51 5.72 13.70 -9.41
CA ALA A 51 6.71 13.20 -10.35
C ALA A 51 7.85 14.22 -10.58
N GLN A 52 7.51 15.50 -10.73
CA GLN A 52 8.45 16.61 -10.88
C GLN A 52 9.35 16.74 -9.65
N ARG A 53 8.77 16.72 -8.45
CA ARG A 53 9.53 16.77 -7.20
C ARG A 53 10.46 15.57 -7.07
N ALA A 54 10.00 14.37 -7.41
CA ALA A 54 10.84 13.17 -7.37
C ALA A 54 11.98 13.21 -8.40
N ALA A 55 11.75 13.79 -9.58
CA ALA A 55 12.79 13.93 -10.60
C ALA A 55 13.87 14.96 -10.22
N ASN A 56 13.49 15.97 -9.42
CA ASN A 56 14.38 17.10 -9.09
C ASN A 56 15.10 16.95 -7.74
N THR A 57 14.84 15.86 -6.98
CA THR A 57 15.50 15.66 -5.69
C THR A 57 16.35 14.40 -5.66
N THR A 58 17.47 14.48 -4.93
CA THR A 58 18.30 13.33 -4.54
C THR A 58 18.25 13.09 -3.03
N ASN A 59 17.50 13.91 -2.30
CA ASN A 59 17.35 13.79 -0.86
C ASN A 59 16.47 12.57 -0.51
N LYS A 60 17.07 11.61 0.20
CA LYS A 60 16.41 10.36 0.57
C LYS A 60 15.13 10.58 1.41
N ALA A 61 15.17 11.49 2.39
CA ALA A 61 14.03 11.77 3.25
C ALA A 61 12.86 12.39 2.45
N GLU A 62 13.18 13.24 1.49
CA GLU A 62 12.19 13.80 0.58
C GLU A 62 11.61 12.74 -0.35
N LEU A 63 12.43 11.86 -0.93
CA LEU A 63 11.96 10.73 -1.75
C LEU A 63 11.03 9.80 -0.97
N GLU A 64 11.33 9.52 0.29
CA GLU A 64 10.43 8.73 1.16
C GLU A 64 9.10 9.46 1.43
N SER A 65 9.15 10.78 1.62
CA SER A 65 7.94 11.60 1.77
C SER A 65 7.08 11.60 0.50
N ILE A 66 7.71 11.80 -0.66
CA ILE A 66 7.04 11.74 -1.97
C ILE A 66 6.44 10.36 -2.20
N HIS A 67 7.15 9.28 -1.87
CA HIS A 67 6.63 7.93 -1.98
C HIS A 67 5.35 7.73 -1.15
N ARG A 68 5.32 8.22 0.09
CA ARG A 68 4.12 8.17 0.94
C ARG A 68 2.97 8.99 0.36
N GLN A 69 3.24 10.21 -0.11
CA GLN A 69 2.24 11.07 -0.73
C GLN A 69 1.67 10.43 -1.99
N ARG A 70 2.52 9.88 -2.86
CA ARG A 70 2.12 9.14 -4.07
C ARG A 70 1.21 7.96 -3.75
N THR A 71 1.55 7.20 -2.71
CA THR A 71 0.74 6.06 -2.29
C THR A 71 -0.65 6.49 -1.82
N LYS A 72 -0.73 7.57 -1.02
CA LYS A 72 -2.01 8.13 -0.57
C LYS A 72 -2.85 8.63 -1.75
N LEU A 73 -2.23 9.38 -2.63
CA LEU A 73 -2.89 9.92 -3.82
C LEU A 73 -3.39 8.79 -4.74
N CYS A 74 -2.59 7.73 -4.92
CA CYS A 74 -2.99 6.55 -5.68
C CYS A 74 -4.19 5.85 -5.05
N ALA A 75 -4.18 5.67 -3.72
CA ALA A 75 -5.29 5.05 -3.00
C ALA A 75 -6.59 5.87 -3.14
N GLU A 76 -6.50 7.19 -3.15
CA GLU A 76 -7.63 8.08 -3.41
C GLU A 76 -8.08 8.02 -4.87
N TYR A 77 -7.14 8.05 -5.82
CA TYR A 77 -7.41 8.00 -7.26
C TYR A 77 -8.20 6.76 -7.70
N ILE A 78 -7.90 5.61 -7.10
CA ILE A 78 -8.55 4.34 -7.46
C ILE A 78 -9.78 4.02 -6.58
N SER A 79 -10.15 4.90 -5.67
CA SER A 79 -11.21 4.64 -4.67
C SER A 79 -12.61 4.43 -5.26
N ASP A 80 -12.90 5.00 -6.42
CA ASP A 80 -14.18 4.86 -7.11
C ASP A 80 -14.43 3.47 -7.71
N VAL A 81 -13.36 2.69 -7.94
CA VAL A 81 -13.43 1.30 -8.42
C VAL A 81 -13.04 0.29 -7.33
N SER A 82 -12.74 0.78 -6.12
CA SER A 82 -12.32 -0.05 -5.00
C SER A 82 -13.52 -0.65 -4.25
N PRO A 83 -13.41 -1.86 -3.71
CA PRO A 83 -14.38 -2.35 -2.74
C PRO A 83 -14.33 -1.51 -1.46
N ASP A 84 -15.42 -1.41 -0.74
CA ASP A 84 -15.44 -0.71 0.55
C ASP A 84 -14.74 -1.54 1.64
N ARG A 85 -13.41 -1.50 1.60
CA ARG A 85 -12.55 -2.22 2.57
C ARG A 85 -12.75 -1.73 3.99
N LYS A 86 -13.04 -0.45 4.16
CA LYS A 86 -13.28 0.13 5.48
C LYS A 86 -14.58 -0.43 6.09
N ALA A 87 -15.64 -0.52 5.32
CA ALA A 87 -16.89 -1.16 5.76
C ALA A 87 -16.70 -2.66 6.03
N LEU A 88 -15.98 -3.37 5.17
CA LEU A 88 -15.66 -4.79 5.37
C LEU A 88 -14.87 -5.03 6.65
N TYR A 89 -13.87 -4.21 6.94
CA TYR A 89 -13.11 -4.26 8.18
C TYR A 89 -14.01 -4.03 9.40
N GLN A 90 -14.88 -3.01 9.36
CA GLN A 90 -15.81 -2.73 10.45
C GLN A 90 -16.80 -3.88 10.67
N GLN A 91 -17.26 -4.51 9.61
CA GLN A 91 -18.11 -5.70 9.69
C GLN A 91 -17.37 -6.88 10.30
N ALA A 92 -16.09 -7.08 9.96
CA ALA A 92 -15.24 -8.11 10.56
C ALA A 92 -15.07 -7.88 12.06
N LYS A 93 -14.79 -6.66 12.50
CA LYS A 93 -14.74 -6.28 13.94
C LYS A 93 -16.06 -6.62 14.64
N ASN A 94 -17.18 -6.28 14.03
CA ASN A 94 -18.49 -6.55 14.60
C ASN A 94 -18.82 -8.05 14.66
N ALA A 95 -18.38 -8.84 13.68
CA ALA A 95 -18.55 -10.29 13.68
C ALA A 95 -17.78 -10.96 14.81
N VAL A 96 -16.50 -10.57 15.00
CA VAL A 96 -15.64 -11.02 16.09
C VAL A 96 -16.24 -10.65 17.45
N LYS A 97 -16.71 -9.41 17.59
CA LYS A 97 -17.36 -8.93 18.82
C LYS A 97 -18.64 -9.72 19.16
N ARG A 98 -19.46 -10.04 18.15
CA ARG A 98 -20.68 -10.84 18.36
C ARG A 98 -20.36 -12.27 18.81
N GLN A 99 -19.34 -12.89 18.21
CA GLN A 99 -18.94 -14.24 18.62
C GLN A 99 -18.48 -14.29 20.08
N LYS A 100 -17.73 -13.28 20.53
CA LYS A 100 -17.34 -13.17 21.92
C LYS A 100 -18.54 -13.14 22.87
N ASN A 101 -19.54 -12.34 22.55
CA ASN A 101 -20.73 -12.22 23.38
C ASN A 101 -21.51 -13.53 23.48
N SER A 102 -21.39 -14.42 22.50
CA SER A 102 -22.02 -15.74 22.49
C SER A 102 -21.19 -16.83 23.16
N ASN A 103 -19.91 -16.60 23.45
CA ASN A 103 -19.01 -17.58 24.07
C ASN A 103 -18.46 -17.05 25.40
N PRO A 104 -18.96 -17.56 26.57
CA PRO A 104 -18.50 -17.11 27.90
C PRO A 104 -16.99 -17.29 28.17
N LYS A 105 -16.33 -18.25 27.48
CA LYS A 105 -14.89 -18.46 27.60
C LYS A 105 -14.07 -17.31 26.96
N CYS A 106 -14.70 -16.51 26.11
CA CYS A 106 -14.10 -15.36 25.47
C CYS A 106 -14.36 -14.03 26.20
N LYS A 107 -14.73 -14.07 27.49
CA LYS A 107 -14.90 -12.86 28.30
C LYS A 107 -13.60 -12.02 28.28
N GLY A 108 -13.70 -10.75 27.97
CA GLY A 108 -12.56 -9.84 27.85
C GLY A 108 -12.12 -9.53 26.42
N ILE A 109 -12.59 -10.24 25.39
CA ILE A 109 -12.22 -9.99 23.98
C ILE A 109 -13.03 -8.85 23.32
N GLY A 110 -14.16 -8.41 23.87
CA GLY A 110 -15.11 -7.49 23.24
C GLY A 110 -14.69 -6.04 23.07
N GLU A 111 -13.70 -5.65 23.84
CA GLU A 111 -13.11 -4.30 23.76
C GLU A 111 -11.86 -4.29 22.90
N LEU A 112 -11.41 -5.48 22.46
CA LEU A 112 -10.22 -5.62 21.66
C LEU A 112 -10.49 -5.24 20.21
N SER A 113 -9.51 -4.64 19.57
CA SER A 113 -9.47 -4.52 18.10
C SER A 113 -9.42 -5.92 17.48
N LEU A 114 -9.69 -6.04 16.18
CA LEU A 114 -9.51 -7.31 15.48
C LEU A 114 -8.07 -7.83 15.64
N LEU A 115 -7.10 -6.94 15.65
CA LEU A 115 -5.69 -7.25 15.87
C LEU A 115 -5.45 -7.84 17.26
N ASP A 116 -5.93 -7.17 18.33
CA ASP A 116 -5.78 -7.67 19.69
C ASP A 116 -6.43 -9.06 19.86
N PHE A 117 -7.55 -9.30 19.17
CA PHE A 117 -8.17 -10.62 19.13
C PHE A 117 -7.24 -11.65 18.50
N LEU A 118 -6.62 -11.35 17.38
CA LEU A 118 -5.71 -12.24 16.68
C LEU A 118 -4.44 -12.52 17.50
N GLU A 119 -3.85 -11.50 18.12
CA GLU A 119 -2.67 -11.65 18.97
C GLU A 119 -2.94 -12.50 20.21
N ARG A 120 -4.07 -12.32 20.85
CA ARG A 120 -4.46 -13.15 22.02
C ARG A 120 -4.84 -14.57 21.64
N ALA A 121 -5.36 -14.75 20.44
CA ALA A 121 -5.69 -16.05 19.89
C ALA A 121 -4.45 -16.93 19.68
N GLU A 122 -3.28 -16.34 19.49
CA GLU A 122 -2.00 -17.04 19.42
C GLU A 122 -1.67 -17.84 20.68
N GLY A 123 -2.14 -17.39 21.86
CA GLY A 123 -1.97 -18.10 23.13
C GLY A 123 -2.83 -19.37 23.29
N ASN A 124 -3.90 -19.52 22.50
CA ASN A 124 -4.90 -20.59 22.64
C ASN A 124 -5.09 -21.35 21.32
N LYS A 125 -4.03 -22.01 20.86
CA LYS A 125 -3.95 -22.67 19.55
C LYS A 125 -5.02 -23.72 19.27
N SER A 126 -5.59 -24.34 20.31
CA SER A 126 -6.56 -25.42 20.16
C SER A 126 -7.98 -24.96 19.79
N ASP A 127 -8.37 -23.75 20.16
CA ASP A 127 -9.75 -23.26 20.00
C ASP A 127 -9.96 -22.46 18.70
N LEU A 128 -8.94 -22.22 17.93
CA LEU A 128 -8.92 -21.33 16.76
C LEU A 128 -8.49 -22.02 15.46
N ALA A 129 -8.81 -23.30 15.30
CA ALA A 129 -8.86 -23.90 13.97
C ALA A 129 -9.60 -22.93 13.03
N GLU A 130 -9.10 -22.76 11.82
CA GLU A 130 -9.60 -21.84 10.80
C GLU A 130 -11.09 -21.44 11.01
N LYS A 131 -11.33 -20.20 11.44
CA LYS A 131 -12.68 -19.70 11.67
C LYS A 131 -13.10 -18.83 10.51
N LYS A 132 -14.31 -19.11 10.01
CA LYS A 132 -14.94 -18.34 8.94
C LYS A 132 -16.13 -17.58 9.48
N PHE A 133 -16.22 -16.29 9.13
CA PHE A 133 -17.34 -15.44 9.49
C PHE A 133 -17.92 -14.84 8.21
N VAL A 134 -19.21 -15.02 8.01
CA VAL A 134 -19.93 -14.34 6.94
C VAL A 134 -20.18 -12.90 7.36
N LEU A 135 -19.78 -11.96 6.52
CA LEU A 135 -19.96 -10.53 6.72
C LEU A 135 -21.21 -10.04 5.99
N ALA A 136 -21.87 -9.02 6.53
CA ALA A 136 -22.94 -8.35 5.81
C ALA A 136 -22.38 -7.76 4.50
N GLY A 137 -23.16 -7.76 3.41
CA GLY A 137 -22.70 -7.25 2.11
C GLY A 137 -21.83 -8.21 1.29
N GLY A 138 -21.79 -9.51 1.66
CA GLY A 138 -21.18 -10.56 0.83
C GLY A 138 -19.68 -10.77 1.05
N GLY A 139 -19.13 -10.21 2.11
CA GLY A 139 -17.75 -10.47 2.51
C GLY A 139 -17.62 -11.71 3.39
N THR A 140 -16.40 -12.23 3.52
CA THR A 140 -16.06 -13.33 4.43
C THR A 140 -14.76 -12.99 5.16
N LEU A 141 -14.77 -13.06 6.48
CA LEU A 141 -13.55 -13.06 7.30
C LEU A 141 -13.10 -14.49 7.50
N VAL A 142 -11.85 -14.77 7.19
CA VAL A 142 -11.16 -16.04 7.45
C VAL A 142 -9.98 -15.76 8.37
N CYS A 143 -9.87 -16.51 9.46
CA CYS A 143 -8.74 -16.44 10.37
C CYS A 143 -7.88 -17.70 10.17
N PRO A 144 -6.94 -17.71 9.21
CA PRO A 144 -6.08 -18.86 8.96
C PRO A 144 -4.97 -18.97 10.01
N ILE A 145 -4.50 -20.16 10.23
CA ILE A 145 -3.24 -20.42 10.93
C ILE A 145 -2.11 -20.17 9.92
N LEU A 146 -1.21 -19.25 10.23
CA LEU A 146 -0.04 -19.01 9.40
C LEU A 146 1.00 -20.11 9.60
N THR A 147 1.77 -20.45 8.57
CA THR A 147 2.81 -21.48 8.59
C THR A 147 3.90 -21.25 9.62
N SER A 148 4.10 -20.02 10.07
CA SER A 148 5.02 -19.64 11.15
C SER A 148 4.44 -19.79 12.56
N GLY A 149 3.24 -20.39 12.71
CA GLY A 149 2.55 -20.54 13.98
C GLY A 149 1.85 -19.27 14.48
N GLY A 150 1.87 -18.19 13.72
CA GLY A 150 1.07 -16.98 13.95
C GLY A 150 -0.33 -17.09 13.35
N TYR A 151 -1.21 -16.19 13.76
CA TYR A 151 -2.56 -16.06 13.20
C TYR A 151 -2.63 -14.84 12.30
N GLY A 152 -3.30 -15.01 11.17
CA GLY A 152 -3.65 -13.92 10.27
C GLY A 152 -5.14 -13.66 10.25
N ALA A 153 -5.54 -12.67 9.49
CA ALA A 153 -6.93 -12.46 9.12
C ALA A 153 -7.01 -12.08 7.65
N ASP A 154 -7.83 -12.80 6.92
CA ASP A 154 -8.11 -12.50 5.53
C ASP A 154 -9.57 -12.10 5.38
N ILE A 155 -9.83 -10.94 4.81
CA ILE A 155 -11.16 -10.48 4.47
C ILE A 155 -11.32 -10.60 2.96
N TYR A 156 -12.26 -11.44 2.55
CA TYR A 156 -12.60 -11.65 1.14
C TYR A 156 -13.86 -10.87 0.78
N TYR A 157 -13.90 -10.39 -0.44
CA TYR A 157 -15.08 -9.80 -1.06
C TYR A 157 -15.20 -10.31 -2.50
N GLN A 158 -16.33 -10.90 -2.82
CA GLN A 158 -16.59 -11.51 -4.15
C GLN A 158 -15.46 -12.43 -4.63
N GLY A 159 -14.94 -13.27 -3.72
CA GLY A 159 -13.88 -14.23 -4.02
C GLY A 159 -12.46 -13.63 -4.10
N THR A 160 -12.31 -12.32 -4.02
CA THR A 160 -11.00 -11.64 -4.00
C THR A 160 -10.63 -11.26 -2.57
N LYS A 161 -9.36 -11.44 -2.21
CA LYS A 161 -8.85 -11.03 -0.91
C LYS A 161 -8.78 -9.50 -0.87
N ALA A 162 -9.68 -8.89 -0.11
CA ALA A 162 -9.77 -7.44 0.00
C ALA A 162 -8.76 -6.86 0.99
N LEU A 163 -8.58 -7.52 2.14
CA LEU A 163 -7.64 -7.15 3.19
C LEU A 163 -6.99 -8.42 3.77
N THR A 164 -5.73 -8.30 4.18
CA THR A 164 -5.04 -9.35 4.92
C THR A 164 -4.23 -8.73 6.06
N TYR A 165 -4.28 -9.35 7.23
CA TYR A 165 -3.42 -9.04 8.36
C TYR A 165 -2.26 -10.03 8.37
N LEU A 166 -1.05 -9.52 8.36
CA LEU A 166 0.18 -10.31 8.24
C LEU A 166 0.90 -10.55 9.58
N GLY A 167 0.26 -10.19 10.68
CA GLY A 167 0.83 -10.32 12.03
C GLY A 167 1.46 -9.03 12.57
N SER A 168 1.89 -9.09 13.85
CA SER A 168 2.56 -7.97 14.50
C SER A 168 3.85 -7.61 13.77
N GLY A 169 4.02 -6.35 13.43
CA GLY A 169 5.17 -5.83 12.70
C GLY A 169 4.96 -5.69 11.18
N TYR A 170 3.99 -6.39 10.58
CA TYR A 170 3.69 -6.28 9.14
C TYR A 170 2.37 -5.55 8.87
N GLY A 171 1.44 -5.55 9.85
CA GLY A 171 0.17 -4.84 9.76
C GLY A 171 -0.79 -5.39 8.70
N TRP A 172 -1.58 -4.49 8.14
CA TRP A 172 -2.58 -4.79 7.13
C TRP A 172 -2.07 -4.52 5.72
N ALA A 173 -2.41 -5.40 4.80
CA ALA A 173 -2.18 -5.26 3.37
C ALA A 173 -3.50 -5.47 2.62
N CYS A 174 -3.54 -5.10 1.34
CA CYS A 174 -4.67 -5.38 0.46
C CYS A 174 -4.19 -5.90 -0.89
N GLU A 175 -4.98 -6.78 -1.50
CA GLU A 175 -4.83 -7.13 -2.90
C GLU A 175 -5.66 -6.18 -3.76
N ARG A 176 -5.14 -5.85 -4.93
CA ARG A 176 -5.85 -5.02 -5.91
C ARG A 176 -6.79 -5.90 -6.72
N THR A 177 -8.02 -5.44 -6.88
CA THR A 177 -8.94 -6.02 -7.86
C THR A 177 -8.44 -5.76 -9.30
N PRO A 178 -8.94 -6.48 -10.30
CA PRO A 178 -8.60 -6.18 -11.69
C PRO A 178 -8.89 -4.72 -12.08
N ALA A 179 -10.02 -4.17 -11.68
CA ALA A 179 -10.39 -2.78 -11.96
C ALA A 179 -9.45 -1.78 -11.29
N GLU A 180 -9.07 -2.04 -10.02
CA GLU A 180 -8.07 -1.22 -9.34
C GLU A 180 -6.71 -1.27 -10.02
N ARG A 181 -6.27 -2.45 -10.50
CA ARG A 181 -4.99 -2.60 -11.20
C ARG A 181 -4.94 -1.80 -12.50
N GLU A 182 -6.02 -1.80 -13.29
CA GLU A 182 -6.07 -1.01 -14.52
C GLU A 182 -5.99 0.48 -14.22
N LYS A 183 -6.73 0.94 -13.23
CA LYS A 183 -6.71 2.35 -12.84
C LYS A 183 -5.39 2.77 -12.16
N GLU A 184 -4.80 1.88 -11.37
CA GLU A 184 -3.46 2.07 -10.80
C GLU A 184 -2.38 2.15 -11.89
N LYS A 185 -2.50 1.36 -12.96
CA LYS A 185 -1.62 1.44 -14.14
C LYS A 185 -1.74 2.78 -14.86
N GLU A 186 -2.94 3.32 -14.99
CA GLU A 186 -3.16 4.67 -15.53
C GLU A 186 -2.46 5.73 -14.66
N PHE A 187 -2.65 5.67 -13.34
CA PHE A 187 -1.99 6.56 -12.38
C PHE A 187 -0.46 6.54 -12.55
N TYR A 188 0.13 5.36 -12.54
CA TYR A 188 1.59 5.22 -12.68
C TYR A 188 2.08 5.57 -14.08
N GLY A 189 1.25 5.39 -15.11
CA GLY A 189 1.55 5.86 -16.47
C GLY A 189 1.74 7.38 -16.50
N ILE A 190 0.83 8.14 -15.90
CA ILE A 190 0.94 9.60 -15.80
C ILE A 190 2.20 9.99 -15.01
N TYR A 191 2.42 9.36 -13.86
CA TYR A 191 3.56 9.65 -12.99
C TYR A 191 4.89 9.41 -13.68
N PHE A 192 5.11 8.22 -14.26
CA PHE A 192 6.38 7.87 -14.86
C PHE A 192 6.64 8.56 -16.18
N ASN A 193 5.62 8.85 -16.96
CA ASN A 193 5.79 9.66 -18.17
C ASN A 193 6.33 11.05 -17.82
N GLU A 194 5.75 11.74 -16.83
CA GLU A 194 6.25 13.05 -16.37
C GLU A 194 7.66 12.94 -15.79
N TYR A 195 7.91 11.95 -14.92
CA TYR A 195 9.23 11.72 -14.31
C TYR A 195 10.32 11.52 -15.35
N HIS A 196 10.09 10.65 -16.34
CA HIS A 196 11.09 10.36 -17.36
C HIS A 196 11.28 11.50 -18.34
N THR A 197 10.24 12.28 -18.66
CA THR A 197 10.39 13.48 -19.47
C THR A 197 11.41 14.44 -18.84
N ILE A 198 11.25 14.75 -17.56
CA ILE A 198 12.14 15.65 -16.85
C ILE A 198 13.58 15.09 -16.76
N LYS A 199 13.72 13.79 -16.47
CA LYS A 199 15.04 13.16 -16.40
C LYS A 199 15.77 13.16 -17.73
N ASN A 200 15.07 12.92 -18.82
CA ASN A 200 15.65 12.95 -20.18
C ASN A 200 16.05 14.38 -20.57
N ASP A 201 15.23 15.38 -20.22
CA ASP A 201 15.56 16.79 -20.48
C ASP A 201 16.82 17.21 -19.71
N GLN A 202 16.92 16.83 -18.41
CA GLN A 202 18.13 17.09 -17.59
C GLN A 202 19.38 16.44 -18.17
N GLN A 203 19.28 15.20 -18.67
CA GLN A 203 20.39 14.51 -19.29
C GLN A 203 20.80 15.18 -20.60
N SER A 204 19.84 15.58 -21.42
CA SER A 204 20.08 16.30 -22.67
C SER A 204 20.75 17.66 -22.44
N GLU A 205 20.43 18.34 -21.34
CA GLU A 205 21.08 19.60 -20.98
C GLU A 205 22.51 19.38 -20.51
N LEU A 206 22.77 18.31 -19.73
CA LEU A 206 24.12 17.93 -19.31
C LEU A 206 25.02 17.58 -20.50
N GLU A 207 24.49 16.87 -21.49
CA GLU A 207 25.20 16.50 -22.74
C GLU A 207 25.51 17.73 -23.64
N LYS A 208 24.80 18.84 -23.47
CA LYS A 208 25.02 20.11 -24.18
C LYS A 208 26.03 21.03 -23.50
N LEU A 209 26.39 20.74 -22.25
CA LEU A 209 27.43 21.49 -21.57
C LEU A 209 28.76 21.18 -22.27
N PRO A 210 29.50 22.20 -22.79
CA PRO A 210 30.78 21.95 -23.41
C PRO A 210 31.72 21.29 -22.41
N ASP A 211 32.61 20.41 -22.93
CA ASP A 211 33.70 19.76 -22.20
C ASP A 211 34.74 20.78 -21.69
N TYR A 212 34.33 21.73 -20.84
CA TYR A 212 35.26 22.67 -20.23
C TYR A 212 36.10 22.04 -19.11
N LEU A 213 35.99 20.73 -18.87
CA LEU A 213 36.74 20.06 -17.80
C LEU A 213 37.92 19.20 -18.27
N GLU A 214 38.24 19.14 -19.57
CA GLU A 214 39.43 18.43 -20.05
C GLU A 214 40.67 19.32 -20.31
N GLU A 215 40.58 20.63 -20.13
CA GLU A 215 41.76 21.50 -20.18
C GLU A 215 42.16 22.01 -18.79
N ASN A 216 42.60 21.12 -17.91
CA ASN A 216 43.54 21.52 -16.86
C ASN A 216 44.96 21.27 -17.37
N PRO A 217 45.69 22.32 -17.75
CA PRO A 217 47.10 22.16 -18.03
C PRO A 217 47.78 21.68 -16.75
N SER A 218 48.54 20.59 -16.88
CA SER A 218 49.43 20.07 -15.85
C SER A 218 50.18 21.19 -15.19
N PHE A 219 49.99 21.37 -13.89
CA PHE A 219 50.90 22.18 -13.07
C PHE A 219 52.23 21.44 -13.00
N ASP A 220 53.17 21.88 -13.86
CA ASP A 220 54.56 21.47 -13.84
C ASP A 220 55.24 22.17 -12.64
N MET A 221 55.25 21.50 -11.48
CA MET A 221 56.12 21.93 -10.39
C MET A 221 57.55 21.46 -10.67
N LYS A 222 58.34 22.30 -11.36
CA LYS A 222 59.79 22.25 -11.32
C LYS A 222 60.28 23.18 -10.23
N ALA A 223 60.82 22.62 -9.17
CA ALA A 223 62.02 23.15 -8.46
C ALA A 223 62.48 22.09 -7.48
#